data_0f759c03c9c4cc2ef56e9ab2fb1a0eed
#
_entry.id   0f759c03c9c4cc2ef56e9ab2fb1a0eed
#
_cell.length_a   1.000
_cell.length_b   1.000
_cell.length_c   1.000
_cell.angle_alpha   90.00
_cell.angle_beta   90.00
_cell.angle_gamma   90.00
#
_symmetry.space_group_name_H-M   'P 1'
#
loop_
_entity.id
_entity.type
_entity.pdbx_description
1 polymer ?
#
loop_
_entity_poly.entity_id
_entity_poly.type
_entity_poly.pdbx_seq_one_letter_code
_entity_poly.pdbx_strand_id
1 'polypeptide(L)'
;MNRIQLIGRLGRDPEGGHSGSGRYAHFSLATHEHWFDQGSGQRVEHTEWHYLVCHDRLAQIALDFLSKGSEVYAEGRQRSVRWTDREGREQRSTQVRVHELRMLRHAPRTDPVVIAAKGIATVERLLVDLAVGLNPEVTLAELAAMLNLIRSNLTSAEEGAQEGETTPPSDED
;
A
#
# COMPACT_ATOMS: atom_id res chain seq x y z
N MET A 1 12.90 8.84 25.47
CA MET A 1 11.67 8.67 24.67
C MET A 1 12.06 8.09 23.33
N ASN A 2 11.33 7.10 22.77
CA ASN A 2 11.58 6.51 21.44
C ASN A 2 10.29 6.64 20.63
N ARG A 3 10.24 7.66 19.79
CA ARG A 3 9.08 8.00 18.94
C ARG A 3 9.59 8.56 17.62
N ILE A 4 9.08 8.05 16.52
CA ILE A 4 9.35 8.53 15.16
C ILE A 4 8.02 8.81 14.47
N GLN A 5 7.95 9.90 13.73
CA GLN A 5 6.81 10.34 12.94
C GLN A 5 7.30 10.58 11.52
N LEU A 6 6.63 9.99 10.57
CA LEU A 6 7.02 10.01 9.16
C LEU A 6 5.79 10.37 8.31
N ILE A 7 5.99 11.24 7.34
CA ILE A 7 5.07 11.47 6.23
C ILE A 7 5.84 11.14 4.95
N GLY A 8 5.30 10.23 4.15
CA GLY A 8 5.99 9.80 2.94
C GLY A 8 5.13 8.92 2.05
N ARG A 9 5.75 8.38 1.00
CA ARG A 9 5.08 7.53 0.02
C ARG A 9 5.63 6.11 0.05
N LEU A 10 4.75 5.13 -0.13
CA LEU A 10 5.15 3.73 -0.24
C LEU A 10 5.95 3.51 -1.53
N GLY A 11 7.10 2.86 -1.42
CA GLY A 11 7.93 2.50 -2.57
C GLY A 11 7.46 1.24 -3.30
N ARG A 12 6.70 0.39 -2.61
CA ARG A 12 6.10 -0.84 -3.14
C ARG A 12 4.81 -1.16 -2.38
N ASP A 13 4.04 -2.10 -2.90
CA ASP A 13 2.87 -2.63 -2.20
C ASP A 13 3.28 -3.24 -0.86
N PRO A 14 2.44 -3.12 0.19
CA PRO A 14 2.67 -3.82 1.44
C PRO A 14 2.65 -5.33 1.26
N GLU A 15 3.61 -5.99 1.89
CA GLU A 15 3.69 -7.44 1.96
C GLU A 15 3.45 -7.89 3.39
N GLY A 16 2.84 -9.05 3.58
CA GLY A 16 2.58 -9.54 4.91
C GLY A 16 1.98 -10.94 4.95
N GLY A 17 1.65 -11.38 6.15
CA GLY A 17 1.12 -12.72 6.39
C GLY A 17 0.69 -12.92 7.83
N HIS A 18 0.62 -14.20 8.23
CA HIS A 18 0.36 -14.62 9.60
C HIS A 18 1.62 -15.25 10.18
N SER A 19 1.91 -14.93 11.43
CA SER A 19 2.91 -15.62 12.24
C SER A 19 2.23 -16.11 13.53
N GLY A 20 2.93 -16.90 14.35
CA GLY A 20 2.39 -17.35 15.64
C GLY A 20 1.96 -16.22 16.59
N SER A 21 2.41 -14.99 16.35
CA SER A 21 2.05 -13.79 17.11
C SER A 21 0.95 -12.94 16.47
N GLY A 22 0.29 -13.43 15.41
CA GLY A 22 -0.79 -12.71 14.73
C GLY A 22 -0.44 -12.28 13.30
N ARG A 23 -1.25 -11.38 12.74
CA ARG A 23 -1.05 -10.81 11.41
C ARG A 23 0.03 -9.74 11.44
N TYR A 24 0.86 -9.70 10.40
CA TYR A 24 1.83 -8.64 10.20
C TYR A 24 1.83 -8.15 8.76
N ALA A 25 2.25 -6.91 8.57
CA ALA A 25 2.54 -6.33 7.26
C ALA A 25 3.81 -5.47 7.34
N HIS A 26 4.56 -5.41 6.26
CA HIS A 26 5.72 -4.55 6.13
C HIS A 26 5.75 -3.86 4.77
N PHE A 27 6.34 -2.69 4.74
CA PHE A 27 6.51 -1.89 3.53
C PHE A 27 7.66 -0.88 3.70
N SER A 28 8.17 -0.39 2.58
CA SER A 28 9.13 0.71 2.54
C SER A 28 8.41 2.03 2.36
N LEU A 29 8.84 3.06 3.08
CA LEU A 29 8.32 4.42 3.02
C LEU A 29 9.46 5.37 2.66
N ALA A 30 9.29 6.15 1.59
CA ALA A 30 10.20 7.20 1.19
C ALA A 30 9.78 8.54 1.82
N THR A 31 10.68 9.19 2.52
CA THR A 31 10.57 10.59 2.92
C THR A 31 11.49 11.43 2.07
N HIS A 32 11.05 12.63 1.68
CA HIS A 32 11.80 13.53 0.81
C HIS A 32 12.13 14.80 1.57
N GLU A 33 13.40 15.16 1.53
CA GLU A 33 13.91 16.43 2.03
C GLU A 33 14.54 17.22 0.89
N HIS A 34 14.44 18.52 0.93
CA HIS A 34 15.11 19.38 -0.02
C HIS A 34 15.66 20.62 0.68
N TRP A 35 16.84 21.02 0.26
CA TRP A 35 17.46 22.26 0.73
C TRP A 35 18.25 22.90 -0.42
N PHE A 36 18.62 24.16 -0.22
CA PHE A 36 19.53 24.85 -1.12
C PHE A 36 20.95 24.76 -0.57
N ASP A 37 21.87 24.23 -1.37
CA ASP A 37 23.28 24.23 -1.04
C ASP A 37 23.82 25.65 -1.06
N GLN A 38 24.39 26.10 0.06
CA GLN A 38 24.85 27.49 0.21
C GLN A 38 26.07 27.83 -0.66
N GLY A 39 26.84 26.84 -1.09
CA GLY A 39 28.05 27.04 -1.90
C GLY A 39 27.74 27.13 -3.40
N SER A 40 26.86 26.27 -3.90
CA SER A 40 26.50 26.19 -5.32
C SER A 40 25.20 26.92 -5.67
N GLY A 41 24.36 27.28 -4.68
CA GLY A 41 23.02 27.83 -4.88
C GLY A 41 22.03 26.85 -5.51
N GLN A 42 22.40 25.56 -5.65
CA GLN A 42 21.55 24.56 -6.27
C GLN A 42 20.63 23.91 -5.24
N ARG A 43 19.45 23.53 -5.71
CA ARG A 43 18.52 22.70 -4.92
C ARG A 43 19.03 21.27 -4.88
N VAL A 44 19.25 20.78 -3.66
CA VAL A 44 19.60 19.38 -3.38
C VAL A 44 18.36 18.68 -2.86
N GLU A 45 18.11 17.47 -3.39
CA GLU A 45 17.02 16.59 -2.94
C GLU A 45 17.63 15.33 -2.35
N HIS A 46 17.08 14.91 -1.22
CA HIS A 46 17.45 13.69 -0.53
C HIS A 46 16.22 12.85 -0.26
N THR A 47 16.32 11.55 -0.53
CA THR A 47 15.28 10.57 -0.23
C THR A 47 15.82 9.56 0.77
N GLU A 48 15.16 9.48 1.92
CA GLU A 48 15.46 8.48 2.93
C GLU A 48 14.40 7.39 2.90
N TRP A 49 14.86 6.12 2.96
CA TRP A 49 14.01 4.94 2.95
C TRP A 49 13.88 4.35 4.34
N HIS A 50 12.66 4.27 4.82
CA HIS A 50 12.32 3.69 6.10
C HIS A 50 11.63 2.34 5.89
N TYR A 51 12.03 1.33 6.69
CA TYR A 51 11.36 0.04 6.72
C TYR A 51 10.33 0.02 7.86
N LEU A 52 9.05 -0.11 7.53
CA LEU A 52 7.94 -0.06 8.46
C LEU A 52 7.34 -1.44 8.65
N VAL A 53 6.94 -1.75 9.89
CA VAL A 53 6.26 -3.00 10.25
C VAL A 53 5.02 -2.68 11.06
N CYS A 54 3.88 -3.19 10.61
CA CYS A 54 2.58 -3.12 11.27
C CYS A 54 2.16 -4.50 11.79
N HIS A 55 1.32 -4.52 12.81
CA HIS A 55 0.75 -5.75 13.35
C HIS A 55 -0.77 -5.66 13.46
N ASP A 56 -1.41 -6.84 13.53
CA ASP A 56 -2.83 -7.02 13.79
C ASP A 56 -3.73 -6.17 12.87
N ARG A 57 -4.57 -5.31 13.45
CA ARG A 57 -5.50 -4.45 12.72
C ARG A 57 -4.78 -3.50 11.74
N LEU A 58 -3.64 -2.92 12.14
CA LEU A 58 -2.90 -2.02 11.26
C LEU A 58 -2.29 -2.76 10.07
N ALA A 59 -1.85 -4.00 10.26
CA ALA A 59 -1.37 -4.85 9.18
C ALA A 59 -2.49 -5.14 8.17
N GLN A 60 -3.70 -5.44 8.65
CA GLN A 60 -4.86 -5.64 7.78
C GLN A 60 -5.16 -4.38 6.98
N ILE A 61 -5.22 -3.21 7.62
CA ILE A 61 -5.46 -1.92 6.95
C ILE A 61 -4.39 -1.66 5.89
N ALA A 62 -3.12 -1.90 6.21
CA ALA A 62 -2.04 -1.69 5.25
C ALA A 62 -2.18 -2.59 4.01
N LEU A 63 -2.46 -3.89 4.21
CA LEU A 63 -2.61 -4.86 3.13
C LEU A 63 -3.84 -4.60 2.26
N ASP A 64 -4.95 -4.18 2.86
CA ASP A 64 -6.22 -3.99 2.15
C ASP A 64 -6.26 -2.66 1.38
N PHE A 65 -5.68 -1.59 1.95
CA PHE A 65 -5.93 -0.23 1.47
C PHE A 65 -4.70 0.50 0.94
N LEU A 66 -3.47 0.06 1.26
CA LEU A 66 -2.28 0.73 0.76
C LEU A 66 -1.74 0.03 -0.49
N SER A 67 -1.10 0.84 -1.34
CA SER A 67 -0.37 0.38 -2.52
C SER A 67 0.85 1.26 -2.76
N LYS A 68 1.74 0.84 -3.65
CA LYS A 68 2.88 1.65 -4.11
C LYS A 68 2.41 3.07 -4.44
N GLY A 69 3.12 4.07 -3.93
CA GLY A 69 2.82 5.48 -4.13
C GLY A 69 1.77 6.07 -3.18
N SER A 70 1.06 5.27 -2.38
CA SER A 70 0.16 5.79 -1.32
C SER A 70 0.93 6.69 -0.37
N GLU A 71 0.38 7.86 -0.05
CA GLU A 71 0.96 8.79 0.90
C GLU A 71 0.34 8.58 2.27
N VAL A 72 1.18 8.37 3.27
CA VAL A 72 0.74 8.06 4.62
C VAL A 72 1.48 8.89 5.66
N TYR A 73 0.81 9.14 6.78
CA TYR A 73 1.42 9.46 8.06
C TYR A 73 1.58 8.16 8.84
N ALA A 74 2.77 7.91 9.34
CA ALA A 74 3.07 6.76 10.19
C ALA A 74 3.77 7.23 11.46
N GLU A 75 3.29 6.74 12.61
CA GLU A 75 3.94 6.95 13.90
C GLU A 75 4.28 5.61 14.53
N GLY A 76 5.48 5.54 15.10
CA GLY A 76 5.96 4.30 15.67
C GLY A 76 7.18 4.46 16.55
N ARG A 77 7.82 3.33 16.81
CA ARG A 77 9.08 3.25 17.56
C ARG A 77 10.14 2.61 16.70
N GLN A 78 11.29 3.22 16.64
CA GLN A 78 12.45 2.64 15.99
C GLN A 78 12.96 1.44 16.78
N ARG A 79 13.24 0.34 16.09
CA ARG A 79 13.82 -0.87 16.66
C ARG A 79 14.94 -1.39 15.76
N SER A 80 16.01 -1.85 16.37
CA SER A 80 17.04 -2.62 15.69
C SER A 80 16.69 -4.11 15.79
N VAL A 81 16.71 -4.78 14.65
CA VAL A 81 16.53 -6.22 14.54
C VAL A 81 17.86 -6.83 14.10
N ARG A 82 18.25 -7.91 14.75
CA ARG A 82 19.41 -8.72 14.37
C ARG A 82 18.90 -10.04 13.83
N TRP A 83 19.53 -10.52 12.78
CA TRP A 83 19.31 -11.86 12.25
C TRP A 83 20.62 -12.42 11.71
N THR A 84 20.67 -13.71 11.57
CA THR A 84 21.79 -14.39 10.95
C THR A 84 21.45 -14.69 9.49
N ASP A 85 22.31 -14.25 8.57
CA ASP A 85 22.14 -14.53 7.15
C ASP A 85 22.44 -16.01 6.82
N ARG A 86 22.26 -16.40 5.54
CA ARG A 86 22.49 -17.79 5.12
C ARG A 86 23.95 -18.23 5.23
N GLU A 87 24.88 -17.26 5.33
CA GLU A 87 26.32 -17.49 5.48
C GLU A 87 26.77 -17.45 6.95
N GLY A 88 25.81 -17.40 7.89
CA GLY A 88 26.10 -17.41 9.33
C GLY A 88 26.55 -16.07 9.91
N ARG A 89 26.49 -14.97 9.16
CA ARG A 89 26.92 -13.64 9.64
C ARG A 89 25.77 -12.94 10.33
N GLU A 90 26.04 -12.32 11.47
CA GLU A 90 25.07 -11.44 12.13
C GLU A 90 24.84 -10.18 11.28
N GLN A 91 23.58 -9.96 10.93
CA GLN A 91 23.09 -8.77 10.25
C GLN A 91 22.24 -7.94 11.19
N ARG A 92 22.26 -6.64 10.98
CA ARG A 92 21.45 -5.70 11.76
C ARG A 92 20.72 -4.75 10.81
N SER A 93 19.42 -4.61 11.00
CA SER A 93 18.63 -3.59 10.33
C SER A 93 17.85 -2.76 11.34
N THR A 94 17.43 -1.60 10.89
CA THR A 94 16.56 -0.71 11.64
C THR A 94 15.18 -0.74 11.00
N GLN A 95 14.16 -0.92 11.83
CA GLN A 95 12.76 -0.88 11.42
C GLN A 95 11.93 0.02 12.33
N VAL A 96 10.85 0.56 11.81
CA VAL A 96 9.87 1.32 12.58
C VAL A 96 8.67 0.40 12.84
N ARG A 97 8.45 0.06 14.12
CA ARG A 97 7.23 -0.62 14.55
C ARG A 97 6.11 0.40 14.68
N VAL A 98 5.19 0.40 13.73
CA VAL A 98 4.10 1.35 13.63
C VAL A 98 2.99 1.02 14.64
N HIS A 99 2.47 2.04 15.29
CA HIS A 99 1.30 1.95 16.18
C HIS A 99 0.18 2.92 15.80
N GLU A 100 0.48 3.90 14.92
CA GLU A 100 -0.52 4.76 14.29
C GLU A 100 -0.21 4.89 12.80
N LEU A 101 -1.25 4.75 11.96
CA LEU A 101 -1.15 4.84 10.51
C LEU A 101 -2.38 5.59 9.99
N ARG A 102 -2.16 6.66 9.23
CA ARG A 102 -3.21 7.43 8.57
C ARG A 102 -2.91 7.56 7.10
N MET A 103 -3.88 7.27 6.27
CA MET A 103 -3.80 7.50 4.84
C MET A 103 -4.05 8.98 4.56
N LEU A 104 -3.10 9.64 3.88
CA LEU A 104 -3.21 11.05 3.49
C LEU A 104 -3.70 11.18 2.04
N ARG A 105 -3.12 10.36 1.15
CA ARG A 105 -3.56 10.26 -0.25
C ARG A 105 -3.48 8.83 -0.73
N HIS A 106 -4.52 8.38 -1.40
CA HIS A 106 -4.46 7.16 -2.20
C HIS A 106 -3.57 7.40 -3.43
N ALA A 107 -2.64 6.49 -3.67
CA ALA A 107 -2.10 6.39 -5.02
C ALA A 107 -3.24 5.91 -5.93
N PRO A 108 -3.45 6.52 -7.09
CA PRO A 108 -4.34 5.94 -8.08
C PRO A 108 -3.79 4.53 -8.38
N ARG A 109 -4.57 3.51 -8.10
CA ARG A 109 -4.23 2.14 -8.50
C ARG A 109 -4.32 2.13 -10.02
N THR A 110 -3.16 2.06 -10.65
CA THR A 110 -3.03 2.10 -12.11
C THR A 110 -3.44 0.80 -12.79
N ASP A 111 -3.78 -0.23 -12.02
CA ASP A 111 -4.19 -1.52 -12.59
C ASP A 111 -5.64 -1.84 -12.19
N PRO A 112 -6.60 -1.58 -13.12
CA PRO A 112 -8.01 -1.85 -12.90
C PRO A 112 -8.31 -3.34 -12.63
N VAL A 113 -7.50 -4.24 -13.18
CA VAL A 113 -7.63 -5.68 -12.95
C VAL A 113 -7.35 -6.04 -11.50
N VAL A 114 -6.34 -5.40 -10.88
CA VAL A 114 -5.99 -5.61 -9.46
C VAL A 114 -7.08 -5.05 -8.54
N ILE A 115 -7.68 -3.90 -8.90
CA ILE A 115 -8.82 -3.32 -8.14
C ILE A 115 -10.01 -4.27 -8.17
N ALA A 116 -10.33 -4.79 -9.36
CA ALA A 116 -11.44 -5.71 -9.55
C ALA A 116 -11.21 -7.04 -8.80
N ALA A 117 -10.02 -7.62 -8.90
CA ALA A 117 -9.70 -8.87 -8.23
C ALA A 117 -9.80 -8.76 -6.69
N LYS A 118 -9.31 -7.66 -6.12
CA LYS A 118 -9.45 -7.41 -4.67
C LYS A 118 -10.89 -7.13 -4.26
N GLY A 119 -11.64 -6.43 -5.10
CA GLY A 119 -13.06 -6.19 -4.88
C GLY A 119 -13.88 -7.48 -4.88
N ILE A 120 -13.64 -8.37 -5.84
CA ILE A 120 -14.27 -9.69 -5.93
C ILE A 120 -13.95 -10.53 -4.68
N ALA A 121 -12.68 -10.62 -4.29
CA ALA A 121 -12.27 -11.37 -3.09
C ALA A 121 -12.92 -10.83 -1.80
N THR A 122 -13.15 -9.52 -1.72
CA THR A 122 -13.85 -8.91 -0.57
C THR A 122 -15.34 -9.30 -0.57
N VAL A 123 -16.00 -9.27 -1.72
CA VAL A 123 -17.41 -9.68 -1.85
C VAL A 123 -17.57 -11.18 -1.57
N GLU A 124 -16.69 -12.04 -2.07
CA GLU A 124 -16.72 -13.47 -1.77
C GLU A 124 -16.58 -13.73 -0.26
N ARG A 125 -15.69 -13.04 0.42
CA ARG A 125 -15.55 -13.16 1.87
C ARG A 125 -16.81 -12.72 2.61
N LEU A 126 -17.40 -11.57 2.23
CA LEU A 126 -18.62 -11.07 2.85
C LEU A 126 -19.82 -12.00 2.60
N LEU A 127 -19.88 -12.65 1.43
CA LEU A 127 -20.88 -13.67 1.14
C LEU A 127 -20.74 -14.90 2.05
N VAL A 128 -19.51 -15.34 2.29
CA VAL A 128 -19.23 -16.44 3.22
C VAL A 128 -19.62 -16.04 4.65
N ASP A 129 -19.24 -14.85 5.09
CA ASP A 129 -19.57 -14.33 6.42
C ASP A 129 -21.09 -14.21 6.64
N LEU A 130 -21.83 -13.80 5.60
CA LEU A 130 -23.29 -13.73 5.60
C LEU A 130 -23.91 -15.14 5.65
N ALA A 131 -23.40 -16.09 4.86
CA ALA A 131 -23.90 -17.46 4.81
C ALA A 131 -23.69 -18.22 6.13
N VAL A 132 -22.62 -17.87 6.87
CA VAL A 132 -22.31 -18.47 8.19
C VAL A 132 -22.95 -17.68 9.35
N GLY A 133 -23.61 -16.55 9.07
CA GLY A 133 -24.26 -15.71 10.08
C GLY A 133 -23.30 -14.90 10.95
N LEU A 134 -22.04 -14.74 10.52
CA LEU A 134 -21.01 -14.00 11.25
C LEU A 134 -21.12 -12.49 11.10
N ASN A 135 -21.88 -12.00 10.11
CA ASN A 135 -22.03 -10.57 9.85
C ASN A 135 -23.46 -10.19 9.46
N PRO A 136 -24.39 -10.12 10.44
CA PRO A 136 -25.82 -9.86 10.17
C PRO A 136 -26.12 -8.43 9.69
N GLU A 137 -25.15 -7.52 9.75
CA GLU A 137 -25.31 -6.13 9.34
C GLU A 137 -25.13 -5.91 7.83
N VAL A 138 -24.57 -6.89 7.11
CA VAL A 138 -24.37 -6.81 5.65
C VAL A 138 -25.58 -7.39 4.93
N THR A 139 -26.23 -6.59 4.10
CA THR A 139 -27.38 -6.99 3.31
C THR A 139 -26.98 -7.44 1.90
N LEU A 140 -27.81 -8.30 1.29
CA LEU A 140 -27.68 -8.69 -0.13
C LEU A 140 -27.68 -7.46 -1.07
N ALA A 141 -28.38 -6.39 -0.69
CA ALA A 141 -28.44 -5.15 -1.46
C ALA A 141 -27.07 -4.42 -1.46
N GLU A 142 -26.37 -4.40 -0.33
CA GLU A 142 -25.03 -3.80 -0.22
C GLU A 142 -24.00 -4.60 -1.02
N LEU A 143 -24.08 -5.92 -0.99
CA LEU A 143 -23.22 -6.79 -1.80
C LEU A 143 -23.49 -6.59 -3.30
N ALA A 144 -24.74 -6.45 -3.72
CA ALA A 144 -25.12 -6.15 -5.09
C ALA A 144 -24.59 -4.77 -5.55
N ALA A 145 -24.67 -3.76 -4.67
CA ALA A 145 -24.12 -2.44 -4.95
C ALA A 145 -22.58 -2.46 -5.11
N MET A 146 -21.87 -3.23 -4.26
CA MET A 146 -20.42 -3.42 -4.38
C MET A 146 -20.04 -4.12 -5.68
N LEU A 147 -20.77 -5.16 -6.08
CA LEU A 147 -20.55 -5.86 -7.36
C LEU A 147 -20.76 -4.96 -8.56
N ASN A 148 -21.81 -4.11 -8.54
CA ASN A 148 -22.07 -3.16 -9.60
C ASN A 148 -20.96 -2.09 -9.71
N LEU A 149 -20.42 -1.63 -8.58
CA LEU A 149 -19.29 -0.70 -8.56
C LEU A 149 -18.02 -1.32 -9.15
N ILE A 150 -17.73 -2.58 -8.81
CA ILE A 150 -16.59 -3.33 -9.36
C ILE A 150 -16.76 -3.48 -10.88
N ARG A 151 -17.95 -3.83 -11.35
CA ARG A 151 -18.27 -3.97 -12.76
C ARG A 151 -18.11 -2.66 -13.53
N SER A 152 -18.61 -1.55 -12.98
CA SER A 152 -18.46 -0.22 -13.58
C SER A 152 -16.99 0.19 -13.73
N ASN A 153 -16.18 -0.08 -12.71
CA ASN A 153 -14.74 0.21 -12.77
C ASN A 153 -13.99 -0.62 -13.81
N LEU A 154 -14.41 -1.87 -14.05
CA LEU A 154 -13.85 -2.74 -15.10
C LEU A 154 -14.19 -2.22 -16.49
N THR A 155 -15.44 -1.83 -16.73
CA THR A 155 -15.91 -1.33 -18.03
C THR A 155 -15.18 -0.02 -18.39
N SER A 156 -15.04 0.90 -17.44
CA SER A 156 -14.30 2.16 -17.65
C SER A 156 -12.81 1.94 -17.93
N ALA A 157 -12.25 0.86 -17.43
CA ALA A 157 -10.86 0.49 -17.66
C ALA A 157 -10.64 -0.13 -19.03
N GLU A 158 -11.60 -0.90 -19.54
CA GLU A 158 -11.57 -1.46 -20.89
C GLU A 158 -11.73 -0.36 -21.95
N GLU A 159 -12.60 0.63 -21.70
CA GLU A 159 -12.78 1.77 -22.58
C GLU A 159 -11.52 2.65 -22.65
N GLY A 160 -10.85 2.93 -21.52
CA GLY A 160 -9.60 3.69 -21.47
C GLY A 160 -8.40 2.98 -22.11
N ALA A 161 -8.41 1.65 -22.16
CA ALA A 161 -7.36 0.87 -22.82
C ALA A 161 -7.49 0.91 -24.37
N GLN A 162 -8.71 1.06 -24.89
CA GLN A 162 -8.96 1.13 -26.34
C GLN A 162 -8.63 2.52 -26.94
N GLU A 163 -8.72 3.59 -26.17
CA GLU A 163 -8.35 4.93 -26.64
C GLU A 163 -6.84 5.18 -26.69
N GLY A 164 -6.01 4.35 -26.05
CA GLY A 164 -4.55 4.46 -26.03
C GLY A 164 -3.83 3.85 -27.25
N GLU A 165 -4.53 3.16 -28.15
CA GLU A 165 -3.95 2.44 -29.31
C GLU A 165 -4.18 3.15 -30.65
N THR A 166 -4.22 4.48 -30.67
CA THR A 166 -4.15 5.26 -31.90
C THR A 166 -2.70 5.57 -32.27
N THR A 167 -2.28 4.92 -33.32
CA THR A 167 -1.05 4.99 -34.11
C THR A 167 -0.38 6.38 -34.14
N PRO A 168 0.95 6.45 -34.00
CA PRO A 168 1.68 7.68 -34.29
C PRO A 168 1.63 7.98 -35.77
N PRO A 169 1.59 9.26 -36.18
CA PRO A 169 1.64 9.64 -37.57
C PRO A 169 2.99 9.24 -38.17
N SER A 170 2.93 8.57 -39.30
CA SER A 170 4.05 8.31 -40.17
C SER A 170 4.61 9.65 -40.66
N ASP A 171 5.83 10.01 -40.28
CA ASP A 171 6.62 11.05 -40.94
C ASP A 171 7.08 10.49 -42.28
N GLU A 172 6.42 10.93 -43.33
CA GLU A 172 6.95 10.96 -44.71
C GLU A 172 7.19 12.42 -45.05
N ASP A 173 8.42 12.68 -45.44
CA ASP A 173 9.12 13.72 -46.19
C ASP A 173 10.19 14.49 -45.42
#